data_e765a4ec898c145c502cfcf569928564
#
_entry.id   e765a4ec898c145c502cfcf569928564
#
_cell.length_a   1.000
_cell.length_b   1.000
_cell.length_c   1.000
_cell.angle_alpha   90.00
_cell.angle_beta   90.00
_cell.angle_gamma   90.00
#
_symmetry.space_group_name_H-M   'P 1'
#
loop_
_entity.id
_entity.type
_entity.pdbx_description
1 polymer ?
#
loop_
_entity_poly.entity_id
_entity_poly.type
_entity_poly.pdbx_seq_one_letter_code
_entity_poly.pdbx_strand_id
1 'polypeptide(L)'
;MSNFYKRGIHKRSFLHEIEEGALKPLVELVNSNEDLVLQIRDDYFNVYYQGGNVAKVSSPRSVNFDENYFRTHENKSEENWGDIKKKKQDTIDLFKKGLFFDYIEKVKSAMEVYWHDVLKDKGVAEKMAQHQICILNTAKTDYTVIDLEYQVSKESVFKYHGKRRTKTGNLPSPRFDIVAIRNSDHRLCIIELKKGTKALKDPSGVQEHAESYTNTIGFNKSTKYAFLKEMNDVLKTKRNLKLIDEKVYIDETLEPEFLYAYQYNPSDEDKNGNILDFEMQKRYFKYFQNYKKKDNFAKGKKIIWLDENCYLLKD
;
A
#
# COMPACT_ATOMS: atom_id res chain seq x y z
N MET A 1 18.18 -14.37 15.28
CA MET A 1 16.83 -13.76 15.45
C MET A 1 16.11 -13.97 14.13
N SER A 2 14.99 -14.68 14.11
CA SER A 2 14.19 -14.81 12.88
C SER A 2 13.64 -13.43 12.51
N ASN A 3 13.94 -12.95 11.30
CA ASN A 3 13.37 -11.71 10.77
C ASN A 3 11.86 -11.90 10.61
N PHE A 4 11.08 -11.37 11.54
CA PHE A 4 9.62 -11.45 11.51
C PHE A 4 9.00 -10.64 10.39
N TYR A 5 9.72 -9.66 9.85
CA TYR A 5 9.29 -8.71 8.83
C TYR A 5 10.30 -8.72 7.70
N LYS A 6 9.84 -8.58 6.46
CA LYS A 6 10.68 -8.75 5.27
C LYS A 6 10.45 -7.62 4.25
N ARG A 7 10.52 -6.37 4.70
CA ARG A 7 10.63 -5.24 3.78
C ARG A 7 12.08 -4.80 3.72
N GLY A 8 12.54 -4.46 2.54
CA GLY A 8 13.89 -3.95 2.33
C GLY A 8 14.58 -4.61 1.14
N ILE A 9 15.68 -4.01 0.71
CA ILE A 9 16.59 -4.58 -0.27
C ILE A 9 17.83 -5.05 0.49
N HIS A 10 17.89 -6.35 0.75
CA HIS A 10 18.95 -6.97 1.57
C HIS A 10 20.13 -7.46 0.72
N LYS A 11 19.87 -7.73 -0.56
CA LYS A 11 20.91 -8.14 -1.52
C LYS A 11 21.71 -6.93 -2.00
N ARG A 12 22.96 -6.80 -1.51
CA ARG A 12 23.84 -5.68 -1.86
C ARG A 12 24.03 -5.47 -3.36
N SER A 13 24.15 -6.56 -4.14
CA SER A 13 24.26 -6.48 -5.60
C SER A 13 23.01 -5.89 -6.24
N PHE A 14 21.83 -6.22 -5.75
CA PHE A 14 20.58 -5.66 -6.26
C PHE A 14 20.42 -4.19 -5.84
N LEU A 15 20.79 -3.84 -4.60
CA LEU A 15 20.79 -2.45 -4.15
C LEU A 15 21.74 -1.58 -5.02
N HIS A 16 22.94 -2.06 -5.30
CA HIS A 16 23.89 -1.38 -6.19
C HIS A 16 23.31 -1.17 -7.59
N GLU A 17 22.62 -2.16 -8.16
CA GLU A 17 21.98 -2.02 -9.48
C GLU A 17 20.87 -0.94 -9.49
N ILE A 18 20.20 -0.75 -8.37
CA ILE A 18 19.14 0.26 -8.21
C ILE A 18 19.74 1.66 -8.01
N GLU A 19 20.80 1.77 -7.20
CA GLU A 19 21.40 3.06 -6.82
C GLU A 19 22.33 3.61 -7.90
N GLU A 20 23.14 2.77 -8.54
CA GLU A 20 24.23 3.16 -9.41
C GLU A 20 24.31 2.38 -10.74
N GLY A 21 23.64 1.21 -10.80
CA GLY A 21 23.74 0.29 -11.92
C GLY A 21 22.62 0.42 -12.94
N ALA A 22 22.28 -0.71 -13.57
CA ALA A 22 21.39 -0.80 -14.73
C ALA A 22 19.92 -0.44 -14.42
N LEU A 23 19.50 -0.44 -13.14
CA LEU A 23 18.14 -0.07 -12.74
C LEU A 23 17.99 1.41 -12.32
N LYS A 24 19.09 2.16 -12.23
CA LYS A 24 19.06 3.58 -11.91
C LYS A 24 18.15 4.39 -12.84
N PRO A 25 18.17 4.21 -14.17
CA PRO A 25 17.26 4.94 -15.07
C PRO A 25 15.78 4.70 -14.78
N LEU A 26 15.40 3.54 -14.24
CA LEU A 26 14.02 3.27 -13.81
C LEU A 26 13.65 4.11 -12.59
N VAL A 27 14.56 4.23 -11.62
CA VAL A 27 14.34 5.09 -10.43
C VAL A 27 14.22 6.56 -10.84
N GLU A 28 15.07 7.01 -11.77
CA GLU A 28 15.02 8.36 -12.33
C GLU A 28 13.70 8.62 -13.05
N LEU A 29 13.20 7.65 -13.82
CA LEU A 29 11.88 7.72 -14.45
C LEU A 29 10.76 7.90 -13.41
N VAL A 30 10.77 7.11 -12.34
CA VAL A 30 9.78 7.24 -11.26
C VAL A 30 9.87 8.60 -10.57
N ASN A 31 11.08 9.08 -10.28
CA ASN A 31 11.29 10.38 -9.64
C ASN A 31 10.85 11.56 -10.51
N SER A 32 10.88 11.42 -11.84
CA SER A 32 10.45 12.46 -12.77
C SER A 32 8.98 12.38 -13.17
N ASN A 33 8.26 11.37 -12.72
CA ASN A 33 6.85 11.13 -13.09
C ASN A 33 5.96 11.16 -11.85
N GLU A 34 5.12 12.18 -11.73
CA GLU A 34 4.24 12.40 -10.58
C GLU A 34 3.16 11.31 -10.41
N ASP A 35 2.87 10.54 -11.46
CA ASP A 35 1.87 9.47 -11.41
C ASP A 35 2.43 8.10 -10.99
N LEU A 36 3.76 7.99 -10.87
CA LEU A 36 4.39 6.73 -10.53
C LEU A 36 4.89 6.72 -9.08
N VAL A 37 4.66 5.60 -8.39
CA VAL A 37 5.13 5.39 -7.02
C VAL A 37 5.93 4.10 -6.92
N LEU A 38 7.17 4.19 -6.44
CA LEU A 38 8.00 3.02 -6.16
C LEU A 38 7.83 2.57 -4.71
N GLN A 39 7.49 1.29 -4.52
CA GLN A 39 7.40 0.68 -3.19
C GLN A 39 8.36 -0.49 -3.04
N ILE A 40 9.17 -0.44 -1.99
CA ILE A 40 10.15 -1.47 -1.64
C ILE A 40 9.42 -2.67 -1.03
N ARG A 41 9.84 -3.87 -1.40
CA ARG A 41 9.31 -5.15 -0.93
C ARG A 41 10.46 -6.02 -0.35
N ASP A 42 10.32 -7.33 -0.30
CA ASP A 42 11.32 -8.29 0.14
C ASP A 42 12.29 -8.62 -1.03
N ASP A 43 13.43 -7.92 -1.10
CA ASP A 43 14.40 -8.04 -2.20
C ASP A 43 13.83 -7.84 -3.62
N TYR A 44 12.79 -7.04 -3.74
CA TYR A 44 12.27 -6.52 -5.00
C TYR A 44 11.55 -5.20 -4.75
N PHE A 45 11.20 -4.48 -5.80
CA PHE A 45 10.31 -3.32 -5.71
C PHE A 45 9.19 -3.39 -6.76
N ASN A 46 8.12 -2.70 -6.46
CA ASN A 46 7.02 -2.49 -7.39
C ASN A 46 6.95 -1.02 -7.77
N VAL A 47 6.58 -0.77 -9.02
CA VAL A 47 6.15 0.55 -9.49
C VAL A 47 4.64 0.51 -9.66
N TYR A 48 3.97 1.46 -9.05
CA TYR A 48 2.52 1.59 -9.08
C TYR A 48 2.09 2.80 -9.89
N TYR A 49 1.00 2.64 -10.61
CA TYR A 49 0.23 3.68 -11.27
C TYR A 49 -1.22 3.55 -10.82
N GLN A 50 -1.83 4.62 -10.33
CA GLN A 50 -3.20 4.61 -9.79
C GLN A 50 -3.50 3.47 -8.79
N GLY A 51 -2.49 2.96 -8.10
CA GLY A 51 -2.59 1.83 -7.18
C GLY A 51 -2.51 0.45 -7.83
N GLY A 52 -2.35 0.35 -9.14
CA GLY A 52 -2.06 -0.90 -9.85
C GLY A 52 -0.56 -1.10 -10.06
N ASN A 53 -0.09 -2.34 -9.97
CA ASN A 53 1.32 -2.68 -10.15
C ASN A 53 1.67 -2.79 -11.64
N VAL A 54 2.34 -1.78 -12.17
CA VAL A 54 2.76 -1.71 -13.58
C VAL A 54 4.16 -2.27 -13.84
N ALA A 55 4.99 -2.37 -12.80
CA ALA A 55 6.28 -3.06 -12.90
C ALA A 55 6.68 -3.66 -11.56
N LYS A 56 6.96 -4.96 -11.55
CA LYS A 56 7.62 -5.68 -10.45
C LYS A 56 9.03 -6.01 -10.87
N VAL A 57 10.02 -5.46 -10.19
CA VAL A 57 11.43 -5.62 -10.53
C VAL A 57 12.14 -6.39 -9.41
N SER A 58 12.63 -7.59 -9.73
CA SER A 58 13.32 -8.47 -8.77
C SER A 58 14.79 -8.72 -9.12
N SER A 59 15.25 -8.21 -10.25
CA SER A 59 16.64 -8.20 -10.67
C SER A 59 16.80 -7.26 -11.88
N PRO A 60 18.04 -6.88 -12.28
CA PRO A 60 18.30 -6.10 -13.48
C PRO A 60 17.75 -6.72 -14.77
N ARG A 61 17.54 -8.04 -14.77
CA ARG A 61 17.04 -8.79 -15.93
C ARG A 61 15.63 -9.31 -15.75
N SER A 62 14.87 -8.75 -14.77
CA SER A 62 13.54 -9.26 -14.48
C SER A 62 12.58 -8.16 -14.11
N VAL A 63 11.79 -7.73 -15.07
CA VAL A 63 10.58 -6.93 -14.85
C VAL A 63 9.36 -7.73 -15.29
N ASN A 64 8.30 -7.68 -14.49
CA ASN A 64 6.99 -8.22 -14.81
C ASN A 64 5.90 -7.32 -14.20
N PHE A 65 4.66 -7.63 -14.49
CA PHE A 65 3.47 -6.92 -13.99
C PHE A 65 2.45 -7.94 -13.45
N ASP A 66 1.28 -7.47 -12.99
CA ASP A 66 0.20 -8.37 -12.57
C ASP A 66 -0.39 -9.09 -13.80
N GLU A 67 -0.22 -10.41 -13.87
CA GLU A 67 -0.69 -11.26 -14.99
C GLU A 67 -2.20 -11.17 -15.22
N ASN A 68 -2.97 -10.74 -14.22
CA ASN A 68 -4.41 -10.61 -14.35
C ASN A 68 -4.81 -9.57 -15.40
N TYR A 69 -3.98 -8.54 -15.64
CA TYR A 69 -4.27 -7.49 -16.62
C TYR A 69 -4.48 -8.04 -18.04
N PHE A 70 -3.83 -9.16 -18.38
CA PHE A 70 -3.96 -9.80 -19.70
C PHE A 70 -4.94 -10.98 -19.73
N ARG A 71 -5.83 -11.09 -18.75
CA ARG A 71 -6.89 -12.14 -18.74
C ARG A 71 -8.15 -11.71 -19.47
N THR A 72 -8.33 -10.44 -19.79
CA THR A 72 -9.50 -9.97 -20.57
C THR A 72 -9.46 -10.49 -21.99
N HIS A 73 -10.63 -10.64 -22.62
CA HIS A 73 -10.73 -11.03 -24.02
C HIS A 73 -10.07 -9.98 -24.93
N GLU A 74 -10.31 -8.70 -24.66
CA GLU A 74 -9.75 -7.56 -25.39
C GLU A 74 -8.22 -7.58 -25.34
N ASN A 75 -7.64 -7.65 -24.14
CA ASN A 75 -6.19 -7.70 -23.99
C ASN A 75 -5.54 -8.96 -24.58
N LYS A 76 -6.28 -10.08 -24.71
CA LYS A 76 -5.79 -11.30 -25.36
C LYS A 76 -5.82 -11.22 -26.87
N SER A 77 -6.77 -10.50 -27.46
CA SER A 77 -7.01 -10.43 -28.90
C SER A 77 -6.17 -9.35 -29.60
N GLU A 78 -5.64 -8.34 -28.85
CA GLU A 78 -4.82 -7.32 -29.45
C GLU A 78 -3.44 -7.85 -29.90
N GLU A 79 -3.18 -7.77 -31.19
CA GLU A 79 -1.88 -8.14 -31.79
C GLU A 79 -0.76 -7.18 -31.38
N ASN A 80 -1.11 -5.96 -31.00
CA ASN A 80 -0.15 -4.89 -30.65
C ASN A 80 0.60 -5.07 -29.32
N TRP A 81 0.19 -6.01 -28.48
CA TRP A 81 0.86 -6.26 -27.19
C TRP A 81 2.21 -6.99 -27.34
N GLY A 82 2.50 -7.64 -28.49
CA GLY A 82 3.76 -8.24 -28.83
C GLY A 82 4.42 -9.02 -27.68
N ASP A 83 5.68 -8.73 -27.44
CA ASP A 83 6.48 -9.38 -26.40
C ASP A 83 6.07 -9.00 -24.95
N ILE A 84 5.26 -7.95 -24.76
CA ILE A 84 4.83 -7.49 -23.43
C ILE A 84 3.97 -8.53 -22.72
N LYS A 85 3.22 -9.35 -23.45
CA LYS A 85 2.50 -10.51 -22.89
C LYS A 85 3.42 -11.55 -22.23
N LYS A 86 4.72 -11.51 -22.49
CA LYS A 86 5.67 -12.38 -21.79
C LYS A 86 5.72 -12.03 -20.32
N LYS A 87 5.61 -13.03 -19.47
CA LYS A 87 5.57 -12.91 -18.01
C LYS A 87 6.80 -12.22 -17.41
N LYS A 88 7.90 -12.17 -18.14
CA LYS A 88 9.17 -11.63 -17.69
C LYS A 88 9.92 -10.99 -18.84
N GLN A 89 10.30 -9.75 -18.66
CA GLN A 89 11.12 -8.98 -19.59
C GLN A 89 12.51 -8.76 -19.01
N ASP A 90 13.50 -8.63 -19.90
CA ASP A 90 14.83 -8.16 -19.51
C ASP A 90 14.81 -6.62 -19.43
N THR A 91 14.95 -6.09 -18.19
CA THR A 91 14.91 -4.65 -17.93
C THR A 91 16.04 -3.92 -18.65
N ILE A 92 17.25 -4.49 -18.65
CA ILE A 92 18.42 -3.89 -19.32
C ILE A 92 18.16 -3.79 -20.82
N ASP A 93 17.60 -4.84 -21.40
CA ASP A 93 17.29 -4.90 -22.82
C ASP A 93 16.23 -3.87 -23.22
N LEU A 94 15.17 -3.73 -22.40
CA LEU A 94 14.14 -2.72 -22.61
C LEU A 94 14.72 -1.30 -22.59
N PHE A 95 15.61 -0.98 -21.63
CA PHE A 95 16.27 0.32 -21.58
C PHE A 95 17.23 0.55 -22.76
N LYS A 96 18.06 -0.44 -23.13
CA LYS A 96 18.99 -0.34 -24.27
C LYS A 96 18.26 -0.10 -25.59
N LYS A 97 17.07 -0.66 -25.75
CA LYS A 97 16.22 -0.49 -26.94
C LYS A 97 15.34 0.76 -26.90
N GLY A 98 15.35 1.52 -25.79
CA GLY A 98 14.45 2.66 -25.61
C GLY A 98 12.97 2.29 -25.44
N LEU A 99 12.66 1.02 -25.12
CA LEU A 99 11.30 0.48 -25.10
C LEU A 99 10.69 0.44 -23.70
N PHE A 100 11.41 0.86 -22.66
CA PHE A 100 10.91 0.72 -21.28
C PHE A 100 9.70 1.60 -21.00
N PHE A 101 9.70 2.83 -21.53
CA PHE A 101 8.56 3.73 -21.40
C PHE A 101 7.32 3.15 -22.09
N ASP A 102 7.46 2.66 -23.33
CA ASP A 102 6.36 2.01 -24.06
C ASP A 102 5.83 0.79 -23.31
N TYR A 103 6.71 0.03 -22.66
CA TYR A 103 6.33 -1.09 -21.81
C TYR A 103 5.40 -0.63 -20.66
N ILE A 104 5.79 0.42 -19.93
CA ILE A 104 4.97 0.94 -18.83
C ILE A 104 3.61 1.45 -19.33
N GLU A 105 3.56 2.22 -20.42
CA GLU A 105 2.33 2.76 -20.98
C GLU A 105 1.36 1.65 -21.46
N LYS A 106 1.88 0.61 -22.07
CA LYS A 106 1.07 -0.53 -22.49
C LYS A 106 0.53 -1.31 -21.29
N VAL A 107 1.32 -1.49 -20.22
CA VAL A 107 0.84 -2.15 -19.01
C VAL A 107 -0.22 -1.30 -18.29
N LYS A 108 -0.09 0.04 -18.25
CA LYS A 108 -1.13 0.96 -17.76
C LYS A 108 -2.45 0.74 -18.49
N SER A 109 -2.42 0.77 -19.84
CA SER A 109 -3.62 0.57 -20.65
C SER A 109 -4.27 -0.80 -20.41
N ALA A 110 -3.46 -1.88 -20.36
CA ALA A 110 -3.97 -3.22 -20.08
C ALA A 110 -4.62 -3.33 -18.68
N MET A 111 -4.05 -2.65 -17.70
CA MET A 111 -4.59 -2.58 -16.33
C MET A 111 -5.94 -1.86 -16.30
N GLU A 112 -6.07 -0.73 -16.99
CA GLU A 112 -7.32 0.05 -17.04
C GLU A 112 -8.45 -0.76 -17.68
N VAL A 113 -8.19 -1.43 -18.80
CA VAL A 113 -9.14 -2.38 -19.43
C VAL A 113 -9.53 -3.49 -18.46
N TYR A 114 -8.57 -4.11 -17.78
CA TYR A 114 -8.87 -5.15 -16.80
C TYR A 114 -9.74 -4.64 -15.64
N TRP A 115 -9.48 -3.44 -15.15
CA TRP A 115 -10.26 -2.86 -14.07
C TRP A 115 -11.70 -2.61 -14.49
N HIS A 116 -11.89 -2.05 -15.68
CA HIS A 116 -13.23 -1.78 -16.20
C HIS A 116 -13.98 -3.08 -16.52
N ASP A 117 -13.40 -3.97 -17.29
CA ASP A 117 -14.11 -5.14 -17.85
C ASP A 117 -14.28 -6.28 -16.85
N VAL A 118 -13.26 -6.54 -16.03
CA VAL A 118 -13.27 -7.71 -15.13
C VAL A 118 -13.69 -7.32 -13.73
N LEU A 119 -13.07 -6.29 -13.16
CA LEU A 119 -13.39 -5.89 -11.79
C LEU A 119 -14.68 -5.07 -11.69
N LYS A 120 -15.19 -4.53 -12.84
CA LYS A 120 -16.32 -3.60 -12.83
C LYS A 120 -16.09 -2.47 -11.81
N ASP A 121 -14.87 -1.97 -11.78
CA ASP A 121 -14.36 -0.93 -10.88
C ASP A 121 -14.44 -1.26 -9.38
N LYS A 122 -14.72 -2.52 -9.03
CA LYS A 122 -14.76 -2.95 -7.62
C LYS A 122 -13.38 -2.91 -6.98
N GLY A 123 -13.24 -2.16 -5.90
CA GLY A 123 -11.98 -1.97 -5.16
C GLY A 123 -10.96 -1.08 -5.88
N VAL A 124 -11.24 -0.62 -7.09
CA VAL A 124 -10.36 0.30 -7.84
C VAL A 124 -10.30 1.67 -7.16
N ALA A 125 -11.43 2.20 -6.77
CA ALA A 125 -11.52 3.50 -6.11
C ALA A 125 -10.70 3.58 -4.80
N GLU A 126 -10.62 2.48 -4.04
CA GLU A 126 -9.80 2.41 -2.82
C GLU A 126 -8.30 2.39 -3.16
N LYS A 127 -7.88 1.62 -4.17
CA LYS A 127 -6.50 1.59 -4.65
C LYS A 127 -6.04 2.95 -5.18
N MET A 128 -6.89 3.61 -5.97
CA MET A 128 -6.65 4.96 -6.46
C MET A 128 -6.52 5.95 -5.30
N ALA A 129 -7.38 5.87 -4.29
CA ALA A 129 -7.31 6.72 -3.11
C ALA A 129 -6.01 6.50 -2.32
N GLN A 130 -5.59 5.26 -2.08
CA GLN A 130 -4.30 4.93 -1.45
C GLN A 130 -3.13 5.52 -2.24
N HIS A 131 -3.17 5.43 -3.56
CA HIS A 131 -2.14 5.97 -4.44
C HIS A 131 -2.08 7.50 -4.38
N GLN A 132 -3.23 8.19 -4.46
CA GLN A 132 -3.31 9.65 -4.33
C GLN A 132 -2.84 10.11 -2.94
N ILE A 133 -3.22 9.42 -1.88
CA ILE A 133 -2.70 9.68 -0.54
C ILE A 133 -1.18 9.57 -0.52
N CYS A 134 -0.60 8.57 -1.19
CA CYS A 134 0.85 8.40 -1.23
C CYS A 134 1.56 9.55 -1.95
N ILE A 135 1.04 10.02 -3.07
CA ILE A 135 1.64 11.10 -3.87
C ILE A 135 1.55 12.45 -3.14
N LEU A 136 0.41 12.74 -2.54
CA LEU A 136 0.13 14.07 -1.97
C LEU A 136 0.71 14.26 -0.57
N ASN A 137 0.97 13.17 0.18
CA ASN A 137 1.46 13.27 1.55
C ASN A 137 2.96 13.07 1.62
N THR A 138 3.67 14.18 1.63
CA THR A 138 5.13 14.30 1.56
C THR A 138 5.69 15.02 2.80
N ALA A 139 6.98 15.27 2.83
CA ALA A 139 7.64 16.05 3.89
C ALA A 139 7.09 17.48 4.10
N LYS A 140 6.25 17.98 3.17
CA LYS A 140 5.64 19.32 3.23
C LYS A 140 4.22 19.31 3.81
N THR A 141 3.67 18.15 4.14
CA THR A 141 2.32 17.97 4.69
C THR A 141 2.40 17.42 6.12
N ASP A 142 1.28 17.16 6.79
CA ASP A 142 1.28 16.66 8.18
C ASP A 142 1.82 15.22 8.28
N TYR A 143 1.73 14.45 7.20
CA TYR A 143 2.24 13.08 7.11
C TYR A 143 3.10 12.88 5.86
N THR A 144 4.11 12.03 5.96
CA THR A 144 4.88 11.51 4.81
C THR A 144 4.60 10.02 4.64
N VAL A 145 4.00 9.63 3.52
CA VAL A 145 3.75 8.21 3.24
C VAL A 145 5.04 7.52 2.80
N ILE A 146 5.39 6.43 3.47
CA ILE A 146 6.62 5.67 3.20
C ILE A 146 6.38 4.28 2.62
N ASP A 147 5.23 3.65 2.86
CA ASP A 147 4.86 2.37 2.22
C ASP A 147 3.34 2.26 2.05
N LEU A 148 2.92 1.44 1.09
CA LEU A 148 1.53 1.06 0.81
C LEU A 148 1.37 -0.46 0.89
N GLU A 149 0.16 -0.91 1.25
CA GLU A 149 -0.16 -2.34 1.30
C GLU A 149 0.88 -3.16 2.10
N TYR A 150 1.24 -2.68 3.30
CA TYR A 150 2.19 -3.37 4.15
C TYR A 150 1.62 -4.70 4.62
N GLN A 151 2.23 -5.80 4.20
CA GLN A 151 1.82 -7.14 4.60
C GLN A 151 2.72 -7.68 5.70
N VAL A 152 2.15 -8.01 6.86
CA VAL A 152 2.87 -8.67 7.95
C VAL A 152 3.31 -10.06 7.49
N SER A 153 4.55 -10.46 7.77
CA SER A 153 5.05 -11.76 7.37
C SER A 153 4.27 -12.91 8.02
N LYS A 154 4.14 -14.04 7.32
CA LYS A 154 3.45 -15.23 7.84
C LYS A 154 4.08 -15.74 9.15
N GLU A 155 5.39 -15.60 9.31
CA GLU A 155 6.13 -15.99 10.52
C GLU A 155 5.76 -15.14 11.74
N SER A 156 5.40 -13.88 11.53
CA SER A 156 4.90 -12.99 12.59
C SER A 156 3.50 -13.40 13.08
N VAL A 157 2.69 -13.98 12.20
CA VAL A 157 1.32 -14.38 12.48
C VAL A 157 1.23 -15.66 13.30
N PHE A 158 2.30 -16.49 13.35
CA PHE A 158 2.31 -17.71 14.16
C PHE A 158 2.18 -17.49 15.67
N LYS A 159 2.45 -16.30 16.16
CA LYS A 159 2.21 -15.91 17.56
C LYS A 159 0.79 -15.43 17.83
N TYR A 160 -0.01 -15.26 16.78
CA TYR A 160 -1.38 -14.80 16.86
C TYR A 160 -2.33 -15.99 17.02
N HIS A 161 -2.88 -16.19 18.20
CA HIS A 161 -3.87 -17.24 18.51
C HIS A 161 -5.31 -16.82 18.14
N GLY A 162 -5.51 -16.03 17.10
CA GLY A 162 -6.82 -15.64 16.59
C GLY A 162 -7.46 -16.70 15.71
N LYS A 163 -8.73 -16.98 15.94
CA LYS A 163 -9.53 -18.13 15.49
C LYS A 163 -9.89 -18.23 14.00
N ARG A 164 -9.25 -17.53 13.08
CA ARG A 164 -9.60 -17.63 11.65
C ARG A 164 -8.52 -18.35 10.85
N ARG A 165 -8.67 -19.67 10.72
CA ARG A 165 -7.98 -20.41 9.66
C ARG A 165 -8.72 -20.20 8.34
N THR A 166 -7.97 -19.95 7.25
CA THR A 166 -8.53 -20.05 5.90
C THR A 166 -9.02 -21.47 5.64
N LYS A 167 -9.83 -21.68 4.59
CA LYS A 167 -10.24 -23.03 4.14
C LYS A 167 -9.06 -23.99 3.92
N THR A 168 -7.85 -23.45 3.69
CA THR A 168 -6.58 -24.20 3.53
C THR A 168 -5.81 -24.37 4.83
N GLY A 169 -6.35 -23.94 5.98
CA GLY A 169 -5.70 -24.09 7.28
C GLY A 169 -4.63 -23.03 7.60
N ASN A 170 -4.31 -22.14 6.67
CA ASN A 170 -3.36 -21.05 6.88
C ASN A 170 -4.04 -19.83 7.52
N LEU A 171 -3.35 -19.15 8.44
CA LEU A 171 -3.78 -17.84 8.94
C LEU A 171 -3.56 -16.79 7.85
N PRO A 172 -4.56 -15.94 7.55
CA PRO A 172 -4.35 -14.83 6.64
C PRO A 172 -3.32 -13.87 7.25
N SER A 173 -2.36 -13.46 6.42
CA SER A 173 -1.40 -12.43 6.81
C SER A 173 -2.09 -11.07 6.77
N PRO A 174 -2.18 -10.31 7.89
CA PRO A 174 -2.78 -8.99 7.86
C PRO A 174 -2.05 -8.08 6.86
N ARG A 175 -2.83 -7.23 6.18
CA ARG A 175 -2.33 -6.20 5.30
C ARG A 175 -2.86 -4.87 5.82
N PHE A 176 -2.00 -3.87 5.86
CA PHE A 176 -2.33 -2.51 6.23
C PHE A 176 -2.15 -1.60 5.03
N ASP A 177 -3.08 -0.67 4.84
CA ASP A 177 -3.17 0.13 3.61
C ASP A 177 -1.98 1.07 3.46
N ILE A 178 -1.64 1.82 4.51
CA ILE A 178 -0.68 2.92 4.46
C ILE A 178 0.25 2.85 5.68
N VAL A 179 1.55 3.03 5.43
CA VAL A 179 2.54 3.32 6.47
C VAL A 179 3.07 4.72 6.22
N ALA A 180 2.98 5.59 7.21
CA ALA A 180 3.35 6.99 7.12
C ALA A 180 4.15 7.44 8.35
N ILE A 181 4.86 8.55 8.21
CA ILE A 181 5.49 9.27 9.33
C ILE A 181 4.68 10.53 9.57
N ARG A 182 4.23 10.76 10.80
CA ARG A 182 3.66 12.03 11.20
C ARG A 182 4.80 13.04 11.35
N ASN A 183 4.77 14.10 10.54
CA ASN A 183 5.91 15.00 10.43
C ASN A 183 6.12 15.90 11.66
N SER A 184 5.07 16.13 12.48
CA SER A 184 5.15 16.98 13.68
C SER A 184 5.98 16.37 14.81
N ASP A 185 6.01 15.04 14.96
CA ASP A 185 6.74 14.34 16.02
C ASP A 185 7.57 13.16 15.50
N HIS A 186 7.64 12.95 14.17
CA HIS A 186 8.37 11.87 13.50
C HIS A 186 7.93 10.47 13.91
N ARG A 187 6.70 10.32 14.39
CA ARG A 187 6.13 9.03 14.79
C ARG A 187 5.71 8.21 13.57
N LEU A 188 6.08 6.94 13.59
CA LEU A 188 5.62 5.98 12.60
C LEU A 188 4.14 5.65 12.83
N CYS A 189 3.32 5.80 11.79
CA CYS A 189 1.89 5.55 11.82
C CYS A 189 1.50 4.47 10.82
N ILE A 190 0.59 3.59 11.24
CA ILE A 190 -0.09 2.63 10.39
C ILE A 190 -1.52 3.14 10.24
N ILE A 191 -1.91 3.39 8.99
CA ILE A 191 -3.19 4.02 8.69
C ILE A 191 -4.01 3.07 7.83
N GLU A 192 -5.19 2.73 8.33
CA GLU A 192 -6.16 1.93 7.61
C GLU A 192 -7.18 2.84 6.93
N LEU A 193 -7.27 2.78 5.61
CA LEU A 193 -8.21 3.56 4.82
C LEU A 193 -9.58 2.87 4.79
N LYS A 194 -10.63 3.64 5.02
CA LYS A 194 -12.02 3.22 4.88
C LYS A 194 -12.76 4.23 4.02
N LYS A 195 -13.34 3.78 2.91
CA LYS A 195 -14.13 4.62 2.01
C LYS A 195 -15.61 4.25 2.10
N GLY A 196 -16.39 5.19 2.63
CA GLY A 196 -17.83 5.01 2.81
C GLY A 196 -18.21 4.01 3.90
N THR A 197 -19.51 3.93 4.17
CA THR A 197 -20.06 3.14 5.27
C THR A 197 -20.03 1.63 5.05
N LYS A 198 -20.01 1.19 3.79
CA LYS A 198 -19.90 -0.24 3.45
C LYS A 198 -18.58 -0.86 3.89
N ALA A 199 -17.50 -0.06 3.91
CA ALA A 199 -16.17 -0.49 4.35
C ALA A 199 -16.03 -0.64 5.88
N LEU A 200 -17.03 -0.23 6.67
CA LEU A 200 -16.96 -0.23 8.13
C LEU A 200 -17.38 -1.57 8.76
N LYS A 201 -18.04 -2.44 7.98
CA LYS A 201 -18.64 -3.70 8.46
C LYS A 201 -17.67 -4.87 8.32
N ASP A 202 -17.81 -5.87 9.21
CA ASP A 202 -17.14 -7.16 9.08
C ASP A 202 -17.44 -7.83 7.69
N PRO A 203 -16.50 -8.61 7.15
CA PRO A 203 -15.29 -9.19 7.79
C PRO A 203 -14.02 -8.35 7.71
N SER A 204 -13.99 -7.24 7.00
CA SER A 204 -12.83 -6.34 6.85
C SER A 204 -13.11 -4.96 7.43
N GLY A 205 -13.94 -4.90 8.45
CA GLY A 205 -14.37 -3.67 9.10
C GLY A 205 -13.38 -3.08 10.08
N VAL A 206 -13.84 -2.02 10.76
CA VAL A 206 -13.04 -1.23 11.69
C VAL A 206 -12.41 -2.09 12.80
N GLN A 207 -13.18 -3.00 13.42
CA GLN A 207 -12.66 -3.80 14.54
C GLN A 207 -11.58 -4.79 14.12
N GLU A 208 -11.70 -5.42 12.96
CA GLU A 208 -10.78 -6.44 12.48
C GLU A 208 -9.37 -5.92 12.21
N HIS A 209 -9.26 -4.74 11.61
CA HIS A 209 -7.95 -4.15 11.34
C HIS A 209 -7.25 -3.69 12.62
N ALA A 210 -7.98 -3.11 13.58
CA ALA A 210 -7.43 -2.76 14.89
C ALA A 210 -6.99 -4.00 15.70
N GLU A 211 -7.79 -5.07 15.64
CA GLU A 211 -7.42 -6.38 16.21
C GLU A 211 -6.17 -6.93 15.55
N SER A 212 -6.11 -6.90 14.23
CA SER A 212 -4.95 -7.36 13.46
C SER A 212 -3.67 -6.60 13.83
N TYR A 213 -3.73 -5.27 13.94
CA TYR A 213 -2.62 -4.47 14.42
C TYR A 213 -2.19 -4.87 15.83
N THR A 214 -3.14 -4.92 16.77
CA THR A 214 -2.87 -5.20 18.19
C THR A 214 -2.21 -6.57 18.37
N ASN A 215 -2.64 -7.55 17.58
CA ASN A 215 -2.16 -8.92 17.68
C ASN A 215 -0.91 -9.23 16.84
N THR A 216 -0.41 -8.25 16.07
CA THR A 216 0.81 -8.39 15.26
C THR A 216 1.84 -7.33 15.64
N ILE A 217 1.85 -6.20 14.98
CA ILE A 217 2.83 -5.12 15.21
C ILE A 217 2.72 -4.57 16.63
N GLY A 218 1.51 -4.30 17.09
CA GLY A 218 1.21 -3.74 18.41
C GLY A 218 1.33 -4.72 19.56
N PHE A 219 1.64 -6.01 19.31
CA PHE A 219 1.54 -7.09 20.30
C PHE A 219 2.45 -6.88 21.52
N ASN A 220 3.70 -6.49 21.30
CA ASN A 220 4.66 -6.22 22.38
C ASN A 220 5.79 -5.29 21.91
N LYS A 221 6.69 -4.92 22.82
CA LYS A 221 7.84 -4.05 22.51
C LYS A 221 8.75 -4.63 21.42
N SER A 222 8.97 -5.94 21.42
CA SER A 222 9.86 -6.60 20.43
C SER A 222 9.27 -6.53 19.01
N THR A 223 7.95 -6.74 18.84
CA THR A 223 7.30 -6.64 17.54
C THR A 223 7.26 -5.21 17.02
N LYS A 224 6.97 -4.24 17.89
CA LYS A 224 7.03 -2.80 17.57
C LYS A 224 8.43 -2.38 17.15
N TYR A 225 9.46 -2.78 17.89
CA TYR A 225 10.85 -2.48 17.56
C TYR A 225 11.29 -3.11 16.24
N ALA A 226 10.91 -4.35 15.98
CA ALA A 226 11.22 -5.03 14.72
C ALA A 226 10.59 -4.31 13.52
N PHE A 227 9.35 -3.84 13.66
CA PHE A 227 8.67 -3.04 12.65
C PHE A 227 9.33 -1.67 12.42
N LEU A 228 9.67 -0.96 13.51
CA LEU A 228 10.41 0.31 13.43
C LEU A 228 11.71 0.15 12.65
N LYS A 229 12.50 -0.88 12.99
CA LYS A 229 13.77 -1.16 12.31
C LYS A 229 13.58 -1.43 10.83
N GLU A 230 12.61 -2.25 10.46
CA GLU A 230 12.30 -2.55 9.06
C GLU A 230 11.91 -1.28 8.29
N MET A 231 11.04 -0.45 8.87
CA MET A 231 10.63 0.81 8.23
C MET A 231 11.78 1.82 8.10
N ASN A 232 12.72 1.82 9.04
CA ASN A 232 13.94 2.62 8.91
C ASN A 232 14.82 2.14 7.75
N ASP A 233 14.95 0.82 7.55
CA ASP A 233 15.70 0.28 6.40
C ASP A 233 15.03 0.66 5.06
N VAL A 234 13.70 0.58 4.99
CA VAL A 234 12.92 1.06 3.84
C VAL A 234 13.13 2.54 3.60
N LEU A 235 13.00 3.36 4.65
CA LEU A 235 13.15 4.81 4.59
C LEU A 235 14.56 5.21 4.15
N LYS A 236 15.59 4.58 4.70
CA LYS A 236 17.00 4.80 4.31
C LYS A 236 17.19 4.51 2.82
N THR A 237 16.67 3.38 2.32
CA THR A 237 16.76 3.05 0.90
C THR A 237 16.03 4.10 0.05
N LYS A 238 14.82 4.50 0.43
CA LYS A 238 14.06 5.53 -0.31
C LYS A 238 14.75 6.90 -0.33
N ARG A 239 15.39 7.30 0.76
CA ARG A 239 16.22 8.54 0.80
C ARG A 239 17.41 8.45 -0.14
N ASN A 240 18.16 7.35 -0.12
CA ASN A 240 19.28 7.13 -1.05
C ASN A 240 18.84 7.21 -2.52
N LEU A 241 17.63 6.72 -2.82
CA LEU A 241 17.02 6.78 -4.14
C LEU A 241 16.34 8.12 -4.47
N LYS A 242 16.38 9.10 -3.55
CA LYS A 242 15.71 10.40 -3.68
C LYS A 242 14.19 10.34 -3.87
N LEU A 243 13.57 9.24 -3.46
CA LEU A 243 12.12 9.03 -3.49
C LEU A 243 11.40 9.72 -2.32
N ILE A 244 12.15 10.09 -1.28
CA ILE A 244 11.67 10.80 -0.08
C ILE A 244 12.74 11.80 0.33
N ASP A 245 12.32 12.94 0.87
CA ASP A 245 13.21 14.00 1.38
C ASP A 245 14.18 13.46 2.46
N GLU A 246 15.43 13.88 2.40
CA GLU A 246 16.49 13.44 3.32
C GLU A 246 16.19 13.80 4.80
N LYS A 247 15.39 14.84 5.03
CA LYS A 247 15.03 15.32 6.38
C LYS A 247 13.97 14.44 7.06
N VAL A 248 13.27 13.59 6.31
CA VAL A 248 12.27 12.68 6.86
C VAL A 248 12.98 11.59 7.65
N TYR A 249 12.60 11.39 8.91
CA TYR A 249 13.12 10.31 9.75
C TYR A 249 12.06 9.77 10.69
N ILE A 250 12.30 8.61 11.28
CA ILE A 250 11.44 7.98 12.28
C ILE A 250 12.08 8.18 13.64
N ASP A 251 11.32 8.71 14.62
CA ASP A 251 11.75 8.71 16.02
C ASP A 251 11.52 7.32 16.62
N GLU A 252 12.62 6.56 16.76
CA GLU A 252 12.57 5.19 17.30
C GLU A 252 12.22 5.14 18.80
N THR A 253 12.23 6.26 19.51
CA THR A 253 11.80 6.33 20.91
C THR A 253 10.29 6.30 21.05
N LEU A 254 9.55 6.63 19.99
CA LEU A 254 8.10 6.63 19.96
C LEU A 254 7.57 5.30 19.42
N GLU A 255 6.58 4.74 20.13
CA GLU A 255 5.91 3.52 19.63
C GLU A 255 5.07 3.83 18.40
N PRO A 256 5.01 2.89 17.41
CA PRO A 256 4.12 3.02 16.26
C PRO A 256 2.67 3.21 16.68
N GLU A 257 1.95 4.08 15.99
CA GLU A 257 0.55 4.38 16.24
C GLU A 257 -0.33 3.79 15.12
N PHE A 258 -1.50 3.23 15.51
CA PHE A 258 -2.50 2.78 14.55
C PHE A 258 -3.64 3.79 14.47
N LEU A 259 -3.94 4.25 13.26
CA LEU A 259 -4.94 5.26 12.94
C LEU A 259 -5.91 4.73 11.87
N TYR A 260 -7.04 5.42 11.73
CA TYR A 260 -7.90 5.29 10.57
C TYR A 260 -7.86 6.56 9.72
N ALA A 261 -7.95 6.40 8.40
CA ALA A 261 -8.36 7.45 7.48
C ALA A 261 -9.75 7.08 6.93
N TYR A 262 -10.72 7.95 7.09
CA TYR A 262 -12.06 7.73 6.57
C TYR A 262 -12.37 8.72 5.47
N GLN A 263 -12.58 8.22 4.25
CA GLN A 263 -12.98 9.03 3.11
C GLN A 263 -14.50 9.01 2.94
N TYR A 264 -15.08 10.19 2.90
CA TYR A 264 -16.48 10.39 2.59
C TYR A 264 -16.85 9.82 1.21
N ASN A 265 -18.00 9.15 1.14
CA ASN A 265 -18.57 8.67 -0.12
C ASN A 265 -19.95 9.29 -0.32
N PRO A 266 -20.13 10.24 -1.26
CA PRO A 266 -21.40 10.94 -1.47
C PRO A 266 -22.51 10.05 -2.00
N SER A 267 -22.18 8.85 -2.50
CA SER A 267 -23.15 7.87 -3.00
C SER A 267 -23.59 6.86 -1.95
N ASP A 268 -23.19 7.03 -0.68
CA ASP A 268 -23.63 6.12 0.37
C ASP A 268 -25.07 6.42 0.81
N GLU A 269 -25.84 5.37 0.94
CA GLU A 269 -27.24 5.40 1.33
C GLU A 269 -27.51 4.61 2.61
N ASP A 270 -28.53 5.02 3.35
CA ASP A 270 -29.08 4.24 4.45
C ASP A 270 -29.93 3.04 3.93
N LYS A 271 -30.52 2.27 4.84
CA LYS A 271 -31.40 1.12 4.49
C LYS A 271 -32.68 1.51 3.77
N ASN A 272 -33.05 2.79 3.75
CA ASN A 272 -34.26 3.33 3.14
C ASN A 272 -33.94 4.04 1.80
N GLY A 273 -32.68 4.05 1.35
CA GLY A 273 -32.25 4.72 0.13
C GLY A 273 -31.99 6.22 0.30
N ASN A 274 -31.93 6.75 1.52
CA ASN A 274 -31.59 8.14 1.75
C ASN A 274 -30.08 8.34 1.73
N ILE A 275 -29.60 9.36 0.99
CA ILE A 275 -28.18 9.71 0.94
C ILE A 275 -27.68 10.13 2.31
N LEU A 276 -26.54 9.54 2.70
CA LEU A 276 -25.86 9.85 3.94
C LEU A 276 -24.86 10.98 3.76
N ASP A 277 -25.12 12.13 4.38
CA ASP A 277 -24.14 13.20 4.44
C ASP A 277 -22.88 12.85 5.24
N PHE A 278 -21.88 13.73 5.20
CA PHE A 278 -20.59 13.47 5.87
C PHE A 278 -20.73 13.31 7.38
N GLU A 279 -21.58 14.08 8.04
CA GLU A 279 -21.77 13.98 9.48
C GLU A 279 -22.51 12.68 9.88
N MET A 280 -23.44 12.23 9.06
CA MET A 280 -24.08 10.91 9.25
C MET A 280 -23.07 9.79 9.08
N GLN A 281 -22.21 9.82 8.05
CA GLN A 281 -21.17 8.83 7.85
C GLN A 281 -20.15 8.82 9.00
N LYS A 282 -19.77 9.97 9.56
CA LYS A 282 -18.95 10.05 10.78
C LYS A 282 -19.60 9.36 11.97
N ARG A 283 -20.92 9.52 12.16
CA ARG A 283 -21.67 8.83 13.22
C ARG A 283 -21.67 7.32 13.01
N TYR A 284 -21.83 6.85 11.77
CA TYR A 284 -21.71 5.44 11.44
C TYR A 284 -20.31 4.90 11.77
N PHE A 285 -19.24 5.60 11.41
CA PHE A 285 -17.89 5.19 11.76
C PHE A 285 -17.71 5.07 13.28
N LYS A 286 -18.11 6.10 14.04
CA LYS A 286 -18.02 6.08 15.51
C LYS A 286 -18.85 4.96 16.13
N TYR A 287 -20.00 4.63 15.55
CA TYR A 287 -20.79 3.48 15.99
C TYR A 287 -20.01 2.19 15.84
N PHE A 288 -19.42 1.89 14.66
CA PHE A 288 -18.62 0.68 14.44
C PHE A 288 -17.33 0.68 15.27
N GLN A 289 -16.70 1.83 15.46
CA GLN A 289 -15.53 1.98 16.32
C GLN A 289 -15.83 1.62 17.78
N ASN A 290 -17.02 1.96 18.27
CA ASN A 290 -17.44 1.70 19.65
C ASN A 290 -18.29 0.43 19.80
N TYR A 291 -18.55 -0.28 18.72
CA TYR A 291 -19.37 -1.49 18.72
C TYR A 291 -18.76 -2.56 19.62
N LYS A 292 -19.51 -2.99 20.63
CA LYS A 292 -19.05 -3.97 21.61
C LYS A 292 -19.04 -5.37 21.01
N LYS A 293 -17.94 -5.77 20.39
CA LYS A 293 -17.47 -7.16 20.45
C LYS A 293 -16.79 -7.37 21.80
N LYS A 294 -16.55 -8.63 22.18
CA LYS A 294 -15.95 -9.05 23.47
C LYS A 294 -14.74 -8.20 23.85
N ASP A 295 -13.91 -7.83 22.87
CA ASP A 295 -12.77 -6.93 22.98
C ASP A 295 -12.93 -5.80 21.94
N ASN A 296 -12.89 -4.54 22.37
CA ASN A 296 -13.03 -3.39 21.48
C ASN A 296 -11.64 -2.82 21.14
N PHE A 297 -10.99 -3.36 20.12
CA PHE A 297 -9.65 -2.97 19.68
C PHE A 297 -9.61 -1.59 19.00
N ALA A 298 -10.72 -1.16 18.41
CA ALA A 298 -10.81 0.11 17.70
C ALA A 298 -11.10 1.31 18.61
N LYS A 299 -11.55 1.07 19.84
CA LYS A 299 -11.93 2.13 20.78
C LYS A 299 -10.77 3.10 21.03
N GLY A 300 -11.03 4.39 20.89
CA GLY A 300 -10.05 5.45 21.16
C GLY A 300 -8.97 5.61 20.09
N LYS A 301 -9.00 4.84 18.99
CA LYS A 301 -8.09 5.06 17.86
C LYS A 301 -8.44 6.38 17.17
N LYS A 302 -7.42 7.16 16.81
CA LYS A 302 -7.58 8.41 16.06
C LYS A 302 -8.14 8.14 14.67
N ILE A 303 -8.96 9.07 14.18
CA ILE A 303 -9.56 9.03 12.85
C ILE A 303 -9.20 10.32 12.13
N ILE A 304 -8.57 10.21 10.97
CA ILE A 304 -8.37 11.30 10.02
C ILE A 304 -9.58 11.32 9.09
N TRP A 305 -10.27 12.45 9.04
CA TRP A 305 -11.47 12.61 8.22
C TRP A 305 -11.09 13.25 6.88
N LEU A 306 -11.44 12.58 5.78
CA LEU A 306 -11.19 13.02 4.42
C LEU A 306 -12.51 13.29 3.70
N ASP A 307 -12.63 14.47 3.09
CA ASP A 307 -13.73 14.75 2.18
C ASP A 307 -13.61 13.94 0.88
N GLU A 308 -14.62 13.97 0.02
CA GLU A 308 -14.74 13.13 -1.18
C GLU A 308 -13.47 13.09 -2.03
N ASN A 309 -12.91 14.27 -2.34
CA ASN A 309 -11.72 14.41 -3.19
C ASN A 309 -10.49 14.89 -2.41
N CYS A 310 -10.53 14.77 -1.09
CA CYS A 310 -9.40 15.11 -0.23
C CYS A 310 -8.57 13.87 0.07
N TYR A 311 -7.30 13.91 -0.29
CA TYR A 311 -6.32 12.85 -0.05
C TYR A 311 -5.18 13.31 0.87
N LEU A 312 -5.28 14.51 1.44
CA LEU A 312 -4.31 15.03 2.40
C LEU A 312 -4.65 14.52 3.80
N LEU A 313 -3.73 13.76 4.40
CA LEU A 313 -3.81 13.34 5.78
C LEU A 313 -3.49 14.56 6.67
N LYS A 314 -4.42 14.96 7.52
CA LYS A 314 -4.26 16.09 8.45
C LYS A 314 -4.33 15.60 9.89
N ASP A 315 -3.45 16.19 10.73
CA ASP A 315 -3.34 15.82 12.17
C ASP A 315 -4.47 16.38 13.04
#